data_c3c1f9cea044228c48a23041f17baf6c
#
_entry.id   c3c1f9cea044228c48a23041f17baf6c
#
_cell.length_a   1.000
_cell.length_b   1.000
_cell.length_c   1.000
_cell.angle_alpha   90.00
_cell.angle_beta   90.00
_cell.angle_gamma   90.00
#
_symmetry.space_group_name_H-M   'P 1'
#
loop_
_entity.id
_entity.type
_entity.pdbx_description
1 polymer ?
#
loop_
_entity_poly.entity_id
_entity_poly.type
_entity_poly.pdbx_seq_one_letter_code
_entity_poly.pdbx_strand_id
1 'polypeptide(L)'
;MKTLSQSLFEELDQIVLIDSHSHINPHSPASTDLSDLLGYHYYTELAHSSGMQRADIEEPNLPNREKVRRLFGFLGNIDNTVQWSWFVELARELLGFEGEVIDQSNWEIVYDLATTRMKENDWEEQVLSKSRVEKIFLTNDFDDPLTGFN
;
A
#
# COMPACT_ATOMS: atom_id res chain seq x y z
N MET A 1 1.38 5.55 -33.53
CA MET A 1 0.00 5.90 -33.15
C MET A 1 -0.27 5.27 -31.79
N LYS A 2 -0.80 6.03 -30.84
CA LYS A 2 -1.28 5.46 -29.58
C LYS A 2 -2.50 4.60 -29.84
N THR A 3 -2.63 3.51 -29.10
CA THR A 3 -3.85 2.69 -29.11
C THR A 3 -4.98 3.43 -28.40
N LEU A 4 -6.24 3.05 -28.66
CA LEU A 4 -7.37 3.61 -27.91
C LEU A 4 -7.24 3.39 -26.41
N SER A 5 -6.76 2.22 -25.99
CA SER A 5 -6.51 1.90 -24.57
C SER A 5 -5.49 2.84 -23.94
N GLN A 6 -4.38 3.11 -24.65
CA GLN A 6 -3.37 4.07 -24.17
C GLN A 6 -3.93 5.48 -24.04
N SER A 7 -4.72 5.93 -25.03
CA SER A 7 -5.33 7.25 -24.98
C SER A 7 -6.33 7.39 -23.84
N LEU A 8 -7.16 6.37 -23.63
CA LEU A 8 -8.13 6.35 -22.51
C LEU A 8 -7.43 6.32 -21.16
N PHE A 9 -6.36 5.53 -21.02
CA PHE A 9 -5.59 5.49 -19.78
C PHE A 9 -4.97 6.86 -19.45
N GLU A 10 -4.36 7.51 -20.43
CA GLU A 10 -3.77 8.84 -20.25
C GLU A 10 -4.82 9.90 -19.86
N GLU A 11 -6.03 9.85 -20.42
CA GLU A 11 -7.10 10.76 -20.04
C GLU A 11 -7.59 10.48 -18.61
N LEU A 12 -7.78 9.21 -18.25
CA LEU A 12 -8.20 8.81 -16.91
C LEU A 12 -7.13 9.18 -15.87
N ASP A 13 -5.85 9.01 -16.20
CA ASP A 13 -4.74 9.33 -15.33
C ASP A 13 -4.62 10.83 -15.01
N GLN A 14 -5.24 11.72 -15.79
CA GLN A 14 -5.28 13.15 -15.52
C GLN A 14 -6.43 13.59 -14.60
N ILE A 15 -7.34 12.70 -14.26
CA ILE A 15 -8.51 13.04 -13.44
C ILE A 15 -8.06 13.26 -11.99
N VAL A 16 -8.40 14.42 -11.45
CA VAL A 16 -8.27 14.72 -10.02
C VAL A 16 -9.41 14.03 -9.29
N LEU A 17 -9.08 13.30 -8.24
CA LEU A 17 -10.00 12.43 -7.53
C LEU A 17 -10.57 13.13 -6.28
N ILE A 18 -11.82 12.86 -5.99
CA ILE A 18 -12.43 13.07 -4.70
C ILE A 18 -12.72 11.68 -4.13
N ASP A 19 -11.98 11.30 -3.11
CA ASP A 19 -12.19 10.02 -2.42
C ASP A 19 -13.38 10.16 -1.47
N SER A 20 -14.47 9.52 -1.83
CA SER A 20 -15.74 9.58 -1.10
C SER A 20 -15.82 8.63 0.09
N HIS A 21 -14.82 7.76 0.30
CA HIS A 21 -14.83 6.77 1.38
C HIS A 21 -13.41 6.29 1.68
N SER A 22 -12.84 6.70 2.79
CA SER A 22 -11.50 6.28 3.21
C SER A 22 -11.42 5.99 4.70
N HIS A 23 -10.49 5.12 5.06
CA HIS A 23 -10.11 4.79 6.44
C HIS A 23 -8.71 5.31 6.77
N ILE A 24 -8.19 6.25 6.01
CA ILE A 24 -6.90 6.87 6.23
C ILE A 24 -6.87 7.59 7.58
N ASN A 25 -5.74 7.52 8.28
CA ASN A 25 -5.52 8.37 9.45
C ASN A 25 -5.18 9.78 8.98
N PRO A 26 -6.00 10.80 9.26
CA PRO A 26 -5.76 12.17 8.78
C PRO A 26 -4.51 12.82 9.39
N HIS A 27 -4.03 12.31 10.53
CA HIS A 27 -2.82 12.81 11.19
C HIS A 27 -1.55 12.08 10.76
N SER A 28 -1.67 10.99 10.02
CA SER A 28 -0.58 10.21 9.42
C SER A 28 -1.12 9.45 8.23
N PRO A 29 -1.38 10.14 7.11
CA PRO A 29 -2.12 9.57 5.98
C PRO A 29 -1.31 8.55 5.17
N ALA A 30 -0.01 8.52 5.31
CA ALA A 30 0.85 7.57 4.61
C ALA A 30 1.47 6.55 5.58
N SER A 31 1.55 5.30 5.15
CA SER A 31 2.28 4.25 5.87
C SER A 31 3.76 4.62 5.99
N THR A 32 4.35 4.36 7.15
CA THR A 32 5.74 4.70 7.48
C THR A 32 6.69 3.50 7.44
N ASP A 33 6.15 2.32 7.22
CA ASP A 33 6.88 1.05 7.14
C ASP A 33 6.15 0.07 6.23
N LEU A 34 6.89 -0.78 5.53
CA LEU A 34 6.30 -1.79 4.64
C LEU A 34 5.44 -2.82 5.39
N SER A 35 5.77 -3.11 6.66
CA SER A 35 4.95 -4.02 7.47
C SER A 35 3.61 -3.41 7.87
N ASP A 36 3.51 -2.09 7.94
CA ASP A 36 2.27 -1.36 8.16
C ASP A 36 1.38 -1.45 6.91
N LEU A 37 1.94 -1.14 5.75
CA LEU A 37 1.24 -1.27 4.47
C LEU A 37 0.71 -2.68 4.21
N LEU A 38 1.60 -3.70 4.29
CA LEU A 38 1.22 -5.09 4.06
C LEU A 38 0.45 -5.72 5.23
N GLY A 39 0.50 -5.09 6.40
CA GLY A 39 -0.30 -5.46 7.56
C GLY A 39 -1.76 -5.06 7.46
N TYR A 40 -2.11 -4.23 6.47
CA TYR A 40 -3.49 -3.86 6.22
C TYR A 40 -4.33 -5.08 5.81
N HIS A 41 -5.59 -5.10 6.23
CA HIS A 41 -6.43 -6.31 6.15
C HIS A 41 -6.58 -6.88 4.73
N TYR A 42 -6.50 -6.07 3.68
CA TYR A 42 -6.57 -6.56 2.30
C TYR A 42 -5.44 -7.53 1.95
N TYR A 43 -4.24 -7.32 2.48
CA TYR A 43 -3.12 -8.24 2.26
C TYR A 43 -3.11 -9.40 3.24
N THR A 44 -3.40 -9.13 4.51
CA THR A 44 -3.40 -10.17 5.55
C THR A 44 -4.52 -11.19 5.36
N GLU A 45 -5.71 -10.77 4.95
CA GLU A 45 -6.82 -11.69 4.64
C GLU A 45 -6.49 -12.58 3.44
N LEU A 46 -5.83 -12.05 2.41
CA LEU A 46 -5.38 -12.86 1.29
C LEU A 46 -4.29 -13.86 1.70
N ALA A 47 -3.33 -13.44 2.52
CA ALA A 47 -2.31 -14.33 3.05
C ALA A 47 -2.93 -15.45 3.92
N HIS A 48 -3.91 -15.12 4.76
CA HIS A 48 -4.67 -16.12 5.52
C HIS A 48 -5.45 -17.07 4.62
N SER A 49 -6.06 -16.57 3.58
CA SER A 49 -6.78 -17.38 2.58
C SER A 49 -5.84 -18.32 1.82
N SER A 50 -4.57 -17.96 1.70
CA SER A 50 -3.53 -18.80 1.09
C SER A 50 -2.87 -19.78 2.08
N GLY A 51 -3.30 -19.81 3.34
CA GLY A 51 -2.87 -20.77 4.36
C GLY A 51 -2.02 -20.23 5.50
N MET A 52 -1.72 -18.92 5.54
CA MET A 52 -1.00 -18.31 6.66
C MET A 52 -1.86 -18.36 7.93
N GLN A 53 -1.25 -18.74 9.04
CA GLN A 53 -1.93 -18.71 10.34
C GLN A 53 -1.90 -17.29 10.92
N ARG A 54 -2.96 -16.85 11.60
CA ARG A 54 -2.99 -15.53 12.24
C ARG A 54 -1.83 -15.32 13.22
N ALA A 55 -1.50 -16.35 13.99
CA ALA A 55 -0.38 -16.33 14.93
C ALA A 55 0.97 -16.00 14.28
N ASP A 56 1.13 -16.26 12.97
CA ASP A 56 2.39 -16.00 12.27
C ASP A 56 2.72 -14.50 12.17
N ILE A 57 1.73 -13.62 12.21
CA ILE A 57 1.91 -12.16 12.09
C ILE A 57 1.39 -11.37 13.30
N GLU A 58 0.61 -12.01 14.19
CA GLU A 58 0.09 -11.40 15.42
C GLU A 58 1.01 -11.65 16.63
N GLU A 59 2.16 -12.28 16.42
CA GLU A 59 3.15 -12.53 17.48
C GLU A 59 3.59 -11.22 18.13
N PRO A 60 3.50 -11.09 19.47
CA PRO A 60 3.93 -9.88 20.15
C PRO A 60 5.42 -9.57 19.92
N ASN A 61 5.70 -8.31 19.56
CA ASN A 61 7.06 -7.82 19.27
C ASN A 61 7.73 -8.46 18.04
N LEU A 62 6.95 -9.01 17.12
CA LEU A 62 7.47 -9.51 15.85
C LEU A 62 8.17 -8.35 15.10
N PRO A 63 9.48 -8.46 14.76
CA PRO A 63 10.17 -7.43 14.00
C PRO A 63 9.49 -7.18 12.63
N ASN A 64 9.40 -5.92 12.22
CA ASN A 64 8.75 -5.52 10.96
C ASN A 64 9.27 -6.30 9.74
N ARG A 65 10.60 -6.44 9.62
CA ARG A 65 11.21 -7.22 8.53
C ARG A 65 10.77 -8.68 8.54
N GLU A 66 10.66 -9.29 9.72
CA GLU A 66 10.23 -10.67 9.87
C GLU A 66 8.74 -10.83 9.54
N LYS A 67 7.90 -9.86 9.95
CA LYS A 67 6.48 -9.83 9.55
C LYS A 67 6.34 -9.79 8.03
N VAL A 68 7.07 -8.92 7.37
CA VAL A 68 7.07 -8.79 5.91
C VAL A 68 7.56 -10.09 5.26
N ARG A 69 8.65 -10.68 5.75
CA ARG A 69 9.17 -11.96 5.25
C ARG A 69 8.13 -13.08 5.32
N ARG A 70 7.42 -13.18 6.43
CA ARG A 70 6.37 -14.19 6.62
C ARG A 70 5.20 -13.96 5.65
N LEU A 71 4.75 -12.71 5.49
CA LEU A 71 3.70 -12.35 4.52
C LEU A 71 4.09 -12.74 3.10
N PHE A 72 5.31 -12.42 2.66
CA PHE A 72 5.79 -12.78 1.32
C PHE A 72 5.84 -14.29 1.09
N GLY A 73 6.01 -15.10 2.15
CA GLY A 73 5.91 -16.55 2.07
C GLY A 73 4.57 -17.06 1.57
N PHE A 74 3.50 -16.28 1.70
CA PHE A 74 2.13 -16.64 1.34
C PHE A 74 1.58 -15.80 0.17
N LEU A 75 1.99 -14.54 0.06
CA LEU A 75 1.47 -13.63 -0.96
C LEU A 75 1.81 -14.07 -2.39
N GLY A 76 2.90 -14.79 -2.60
CA GLY A 76 3.19 -15.42 -3.90
C GLY A 76 2.15 -16.41 -4.40
N ASN A 77 1.28 -16.93 -3.51
CA ASN A 77 0.17 -17.80 -3.90
C ASN A 77 -1.05 -17.02 -4.44
N ILE A 78 -1.02 -15.69 -4.35
CA ILE A 78 -2.10 -14.80 -4.73
C ILE A 78 -1.65 -13.72 -5.73
N ASP A 79 -0.56 -13.99 -6.45
CA ASP A 79 0.05 -13.08 -7.42
C ASP A 79 -0.88 -12.72 -8.60
N ASN A 80 -1.95 -13.49 -8.79
CA ASN A 80 -3.00 -13.26 -9.79
C ASN A 80 -4.14 -12.36 -9.28
N THR A 81 -4.02 -11.76 -8.10
CA THR A 81 -5.03 -10.86 -7.54
C THR A 81 -4.78 -9.39 -7.91
N VAL A 82 -5.85 -8.60 -7.92
CA VAL A 82 -5.76 -7.15 -8.15
C VAL A 82 -4.93 -6.47 -7.06
N GLN A 83 -5.08 -6.88 -5.81
CA GLN A 83 -4.32 -6.33 -4.68
C GLN A 83 -2.82 -6.54 -4.84
N TRP A 84 -2.42 -7.70 -5.38
CA TRP A 84 -1.02 -7.95 -5.67
C TRP A 84 -0.49 -7.03 -6.79
N SER A 85 -1.27 -6.89 -7.86
CA SER A 85 -0.93 -5.98 -8.96
C SER A 85 -0.79 -4.53 -8.47
N TRP A 86 -1.68 -4.07 -7.60
CA TRP A 86 -1.59 -2.74 -6.99
C TRP A 86 -0.33 -2.59 -6.14
N PHE A 87 0.04 -3.61 -5.38
CA PHE A 87 1.26 -3.57 -4.59
C PHE A 87 2.51 -3.45 -5.47
N VAL A 88 2.58 -4.20 -6.57
CA VAL A 88 3.69 -4.11 -7.53
C VAL A 88 3.78 -2.70 -8.13
N GLU A 89 2.66 -2.14 -8.59
CA GLU A 89 2.63 -0.77 -9.14
C GLU A 89 2.99 0.27 -8.08
N LEU A 90 2.49 0.14 -6.85
CA LEU A 90 2.87 1.01 -5.74
C LEU A 90 4.37 0.95 -5.47
N ALA A 91 4.95 -0.24 -5.45
CA ALA A 91 6.39 -0.41 -5.25
C ALA A 91 7.21 0.26 -6.37
N ARG A 92 6.75 0.18 -7.61
CA ARG A 92 7.40 0.83 -8.75
C ARG A 92 7.27 2.36 -8.68
N GLU A 93 6.06 2.85 -8.51
CA GLU A 93 5.74 4.27 -8.60
C GLU A 93 6.22 5.08 -7.38
N LEU A 94 6.12 4.52 -6.19
CA LEU A 94 6.40 5.22 -4.94
C LEU A 94 7.74 4.83 -4.31
N LEU A 95 8.13 3.55 -4.37
CA LEU A 95 9.35 3.09 -3.72
C LEU A 95 10.57 3.04 -4.66
N GLY A 96 10.37 3.14 -5.98
CA GLY A 96 11.45 3.08 -6.98
C GLY A 96 11.91 1.66 -7.29
N PHE A 97 11.03 0.68 -7.14
CA PHE A 97 11.32 -0.70 -7.56
C PHE A 97 11.29 -0.80 -9.09
N GLU A 98 12.37 -1.30 -9.68
CA GLU A 98 12.52 -1.38 -11.15
C GLU A 98 12.06 -2.72 -11.75
N GLY A 99 11.70 -3.70 -10.91
CA GLY A 99 11.25 -5.01 -11.36
C GLY A 99 9.80 -5.03 -11.84
N GLU A 100 9.46 -6.04 -12.63
CA GLU A 100 8.08 -6.28 -13.09
C GLU A 100 7.30 -7.20 -12.14
N VAL A 101 8.01 -8.02 -11.37
CA VAL A 101 7.45 -9.01 -10.45
C VAL A 101 8.13 -8.88 -9.10
N ILE A 102 7.34 -9.00 -8.05
CA ILE A 102 7.84 -9.10 -6.67
C ILE A 102 7.55 -10.52 -6.17
N ASP A 103 8.58 -11.18 -5.66
CA ASP A 103 8.47 -12.54 -5.12
C ASP A 103 9.44 -12.76 -3.95
N GLN A 104 9.56 -14.02 -3.51
CA GLN A 104 10.47 -14.39 -2.42
C GLN A 104 11.95 -14.16 -2.72
N SER A 105 12.34 -14.01 -3.96
CA SER A 105 13.75 -13.79 -4.33
C SER A 105 14.17 -12.33 -4.25
N ASN A 106 13.23 -11.38 -4.28
CA ASN A 106 13.51 -9.96 -4.37
C ASN A 106 12.74 -9.07 -3.36
N TRP A 107 11.92 -9.65 -2.49
CA TRP A 107 11.16 -8.88 -1.48
C TRP A 107 12.05 -8.04 -0.56
N GLU A 108 13.28 -8.49 -0.29
CA GLU A 108 14.25 -7.74 0.54
C GLU A 108 14.65 -6.43 -0.12
N ILE A 109 14.76 -6.40 -1.44
CA ILE A 109 15.01 -5.17 -2.21
C ILE A 109 13.88 -4.19 -1.97
N VAL A 110 12.63 -4.65 -2.07
CA VAL A 110 11.44 -3.81 -1.84
C VAL A 110 11.39 -3.32 -0.39
N TYR A 111 11.72 -4.19 0.57
CA TYR A 111 11.78 -3.80 1.97
C TYR A 111 12.82 -2.71 2.24
N ASP A 112 14.01 -2.83 1.67
CA ASP A 112 15.10 -1.86 1.86
C ASP A 112 14.78 -0.52 1.16
N LEU A 113 14.18 -0.55 -0.03
CA LEU A 113 13.65 0.62 -0.71
C LEU A 113 12.57 1.32 0.13
N ALA A 114 11.59 0.58 0.64
CA ALA A 114 10.55 1.11 1.51
C ALA A 114 11.13 1.72 2.79
N THR A 115 12.08 1.03 3.43
CA THR A 115 12.73 1.52 4.65
C THR A 115 13.47 2.84 4.43
N THR A 116 13.98 3.07 3.24
CA THR A 116 14.65 4.32 2.87
C THR A 116 13.62 5.39 2.51
N ARG A 117 12.72 5.07 1.59
CA ARG A 117 11.79 6.01 0.99
C ARG A 117 10.73 6.54 1.96
N MET A 118 10.13 5.64 2.76
CA MET A 118 9.08 5.99 3.74
C MET A 118 9.59 6.82 4.93
N LYS A 119 10.90 7.03 5.05
CA LYS A 119 11.51 7.91 6.06
C LYS A 119 11.91 9.29 5.54
N GLU A 120 11.73 9.54 4.26
CA GLU A 120 12.01 10.86 3.70
C GLU A 120 10.99 11.88 4.21
N ASN A 121 11.44 13.10 4.45
CA ASN A 121 10.59 14.15 5.04
C ASN A 121 9.40 14.54 4.17
N ASP A 122 9.48 14.31 2.87
CA ASP A 122 8.46 14.62 1.87
C ASP A 122 7.64 13.38 1.44
N TRP A 123 7.80 12.25 2.13
CA TRP A 123 7.15 11.00 1.78
C TRP A 123 5.62 11.13 1.69
N GLU A 124 5.01 11.70 2.71
CA GLU A 124 3.57 11.92 2.76
C GLU A 124 3.08 12.82 1.62
N GLU A 125 3.78 13.94 1.39
CA GLU A 125 3.47 14.85 0.30
C GLU A 125 3.56 14.17 -1.07
N GLN A 126 4.57 13.32 -1.26
CA GLN A 126 4.73 12.56 -2.50
C GLN A 126 3.62 11.55 -2.72
N VAL A 127 3.20 10.81 -1.66
CA VAL A 127 2.08 9.86 -1.75
C VAL A 127 0.80 10.60 -2.15
N LEU A 128 0.46 11.67 -1.44
CA LEU A 128 -0.77 12.44 -1.70
C LEU A 128 -0.75 13.10 -3.08
N SER A 129 0.38 13.68 -3.47
CA SER A 129 0.54 14.32 -4.79
C SER A 129 0.42 13.32 -5.94
N LYS A 130 1.08 12.17 -5.84
CA LYS A 130 0.99 11.12 -6.88
C LYS A 130 -0.39 10.49 -6.96
N SER A 131 -1.10 10.42 -5.85
CA SER A 131 -2.48 9.89 -5.81
C SER A 131 -3.49 10.82 -6.49
N ARG A 132 -3.12 12.09 -6.77
CA ARG A 132 -4.01 13.12 -7.35
C ARG A 132 -5.35 13.27 -6.65
N VAL A 133 -5.37 13.04 -5.35
CA VAL A 133 -6.58 13.19 -4.53
C VAL A 133 -6.66 14.62 -4.01
N GLU A 134 -7.72 15.32 -4.39
CA GLU A 134 -7.99 16.69 -3.92
C GLU A 134 -8.66 16.69 -2.55
N LYS A 135 -9.58 15.76 -2.34
CA LYS A 135 -10.36 15.67 -1.09
C LYS A 135 -10.58 14.23 -0.71
N ILE A 136 -10.55 13.98 0.59
CA ILE A 136 -10.80 12.67 1.18
C ILE A 136 -11.94 12.83 2.20
N PHE A 137 -12.97 12.00 2.07
CA PHE A 137 -14.04 11.87 3.05
C PHE A 137 -13.78 10.61 3.88
N LEU A 138 -13.61 10.81 5.19
CA LEU A 138 -13.33 9.72 6.10
C LEU A 138 -14.62 9.01 6.51
N THR A 139 -14.51 7.72 6.72
CA THR A 139 -15.54 6.90 7.33
C THR A 139 -15.26 6.83 8.82
N ASN A 140 -15.86 7.74 9.56
CA ASN A 140 -15.74 7.83 11.01
C ASN A 140 -16.99 7.24 11.68
N ASP A 141 -16.82 6.79 12.93
CA ASP A 141 -17.95 6.45 13.77
C ASP A 141 -18.78 7.71 14.04
N PHE A 142 -20.09 7.54 14.23
CA PHE A 142 -21.02 8.67 14.40
C PHE A 142 -20.75 9.52 15.65
N ASP A 143 -20.02 8.98 16.62
CA ASP A 143 -19.64 9.63 17.89
C ASP A 143 -18.15 10.01 17.95
N ASP A 144 -17.44 9.94 16.83
CA ASP A 144 -16.07 10.41 16.72
C ASP A 144 -16.00 11.91 17.05
N PRO A 145 -15.18 12.33 18.02
CA PRO A 145 -15.05 13.72 18.41
C PRO A 145 -14.41 14.60 17.32
N LEU A 146 -13.95 14.02 16.22
CA LEU A 146 -13.28 14.68 15.09
C LEU A 146 -12.15 15.62 15.53
N THR A 147 -11.41 15.25 16.56
CA THR A 147 -10.32 16.05 17.11
C THR A 147 -9.22 16.24 16.06
N GLY A 148 -8.90 17.49 15.74
CA GLY A 148 -7.87 17.82 14.74
C GLY A 148 -8.40 17.99 13.30
N PHE A 149 -9.70 17.82 13.09
CA PHE A 149 -10.36 18.19 11.84
C PHE A 149 -10.80 19.66 11.89
N ASN A 150 -10.56 20.38 10.80
CA ASN A 150 -11.04 21.74 10.58
C ASN A 150 -12.09 21.77 9.48
#